data_a4608f6305b05479075d2bdd5c1fa0a9
#
_entry.id   a4608f6305b05479075d2bdd5c1fa0a9
#
_cell.length_a   1.000
_cell.length_b   1.000
_cell.length_c   1.000
_cell.angle_alpha   90.00
_cell.angle_beta   90.00
_cell.angle_gamma   90.00
#
_symmetry.space_group_name_H-M   'P 1'
#
loop_
_entity.id
_entity.type
_entity.pdbx_description
1 polymer ?
#
loop_
_entity_poly.entity_id
_entity_poly.type
_entity_poly.pdbx_seq_one_letter_code
_entity_poly.pdbx_strand_id
1 'polypeptide(L)'
;MNAADAPPLLSLRELGLRYPNGIVALDRLSFDLRAGETVSVLGPSGCGKTTALRLIAGLERPGSGTVTWAGGSAPELGFVFQEPTLMPWATVADNVWLPLRLQGRTRAAAATTIDAALDRVGLTAAAKAYPHELSGGMKMRASIARALALRPQLLLMDEPFGALDELTRQRLNDDLLAIQAEQGFAMVFVTHSVYESVYLADRVLLMGPAPGRLREEIRIERRGLRGEAFRTAAHYGEQCVAVSRALRRAVEGVAVGPD
;
A
#
# COMPACT_ATOMS: atom_id res chain seq x y z
N MET A 1 -8.79 14.95 -23.07
CA MET A 1 -9.55 14.14 -22.10
C MET A 1 -8.99 14.48 -20.73
N ASN A 2 -9.78 15.08 -19.84
CA ASN A 2 -9.33 15.40 -18.50
C ASN A 2 -9.06 14.07 -17.77
N ALA A 3 -7.98 14.00 -16.99
CA ALA A 3 -7.65 12.81 -16.17
C ALA A 3 -8.78 12.40 -15.19
N ALA A 4 -9.78 13.27 -14.99
CA ALA A 4 -10.97 13.02 -14.21
C ALA A 4 -12.01 12.11 -14.90
N ASP A 5 -11.97 11.99 -16.24
CA ASP A 5 -12.96 11.26 -17.06
C ASP A 5 -12.51 9.85 -17.45
N ALA A 6 -11.27 9.46 -17.16
CA ALA A 6 -10.80 8.11 -17.43
C ALA A 6 -11.46 7.11 -16.45
N PRO A 7 -11.83 5.89 -16.93
CA PRO A 7 -12.37 4.87 -16.05
C PRO A 7 -11.35 4.51 -14.94
N PRO A 8 -11.80 4.19 -13.74
CA PRO A 8 -10.91 3.82 -12.65
C PRO A 8 -10.15 2.53 -12.99
N LEU A 9 -8.89 2.43 -12.59
CA LEU A 9 -8.08 1.21 -12.71
C LEU A 9 -8.73 0.06 -11.96
N LEU A 10 -9.26 0.35 -10.78
CA LEU A 10 -9.92 -0.60 -9.86
C LEU A 10 -11.21 0.02 -9.31
N SER A 11 -12.29 -0.75 -9.29
CA SER A 11 -13.53 -0.40 -8.60
C SER A 11 -13.95 -1.49 -7.64
N LEU A 12 -14.18 -1.13 -6.38
CA LEU A 12 -14.84 -1.97 -5.38
C LEU A 12 -16.29 -1.51 -5.22
N ARG A 13 -17.24 -2.45 -5.26
CA ARG A 13 -18.67 -2.16 -5.07
C ARG A 13 -19.25 -3.10 -4.03
N GLU A 14 -19.74 -2.54 -2.92
CA GLU A 14 -20.44 -3.24 -1.82
C GLU A 14 -19.68 -4.48 -1.31
N LEU A 15 -18.33 -4.38 -1.27
CA LEU A 15 -17.46 -5.51 -0.98
C LEU A 15 -17.63 -5.94 0.48
N GLY A 16 -17.98 -7.19 0.70
CA GLY A 16 -18.15 -7.78 2.02
C GLY A 16 -17.48 -9.14 2.13
N LEU A 17 -16.98 -9.42 3.34
CA LEU A 17 -16.42 -10.73 3.68
C LEU A 17 -16.78 -11.11 5.11
N ARG A 18 -17.31 -12.35 5.25
CA ARG A 18 -17.45 -13.04 6.53
C ARG A 18 -16.56 -14.27 6.52
N TYR A 19 -15.71 -14.40 7.53
CA TYR A 19 -14.87 -15.58 7.71
C TYR A 19 -15.69 -16.80 8.24
N PRO A 20 -15.20 -18.04 8.05
CA PRO A 20 -15.90 -19.25 8.53
C PRO A 20 -16.18 -19.27 10.03
N ASN A 21 -15.37 -18.57 10.83
CA ASN A 21 -15.56 -18.41 12.28
C ASN A 21 -16.65 -17.40 12.64
N GLY A 22 -17.40 -16.88 11.67
CA GLY A 22 -18.52 -15.95 11.86
C GLY A 22 -18.14 -14.47 11.91
N ILE A 23 -16.85 -14.13 11.94
CA ILE A 23 -16.38 -12.73 11.99
C ILE A 23 -16.67 -12.05 10.65
N VAL A 24 -17.42 -10.93 10.69
CA VAL A 24 -17.61 -10.05 9.54
C VAL A 24 -16.43 -9.08 9.48
N ALA A 25 -15.51 -9.30 8.54
CA ALA A 25 -14.33 -8.48 8.38
C ALA A 25 -14.64 -7.18 7.62
N LEU A 26 -15.43 -7.27 6.55
CA LEU A 26 -15.84 -6.12 5.72
C LEU A 26 -17.35 -6.14 5.48
N ASP A 27 -17.93 -4.95 5.43
CA ASP A 27 -19.36 -4.77 5.13
C ASP A 27 -19.55 -3.57 4.19
N ARG A 28 -19.89 -3.84 2.94
CA ARG A 28 -20.22 -2.88 1.88
C ARG A 28 -19.12 -1.84 1.61
N LEU A 29 -17.84 -2.27 1.60
CA LEU A 29 -16.75 -1.39 1.24
C LEU A 29 -16.81 -1.05 -0.26
N SER A 30 -16.86 0.25 -0.58
CA SER A 30 -16.91 0.74 -1.96
C SER A 30 -15.96 1.91 -2.13
N PHE A 31 -15.07 1.85 -3.12
CA PHE A 31 -14.26 2.97 -3.59
C PHE A 31 -13.67 2.67 -4.98
N ASP A 32 -13.19 3.71 -5.62
CA ASP A 32 -12.46 3.64 -6.89
C ASP A 32 -11.00 4.01 -6.69
N LEU A 33 -10.12 3.45 -7.53
CA LEU A 33 -8.71 3.81 -7.63
C LEU A 33 -8.38 4.14 -9.08
N ARG A 34 -7.74 5.28 -9.32
CA ARG A 34 -7.28 5.68 -10.65
C ARG A 34 -5.86 5.21 -10.93
N ALA A 35 -5.50 5.11 -12.21
CA ALA A 35 -4.10 4.85 -12.59
C ALA A 35 -3.18 5.96 -12.05
N GLY A 36 -2.04 5.56 -11.48
CA GLY A 36 -1.05 6.46 -10.88
C GLY A 36 -1.47 7.11 -9.56
N GLU A 37 -2.69 6.86 -9.06
CA GLU A 37 -3.19 7.41 -7.82
C GLU A 37 -2.66 6.64 -6.61
N THR A 38 -2.36 7.33 -5.53
CA THR A 38 -2.07 6.73 -4.22
C THR A 38 -3.24 6.92 -3.27
N VAL A 39 -3.77 5.81 -2.78
CA VAL A 39 -4.84 5.77 -1.78
C VAL A 39 -4.32 5.13 -0.49
N SER A 40 -4.49 5.84 0.62
CA SER A 40 -4.25 5.30 1.96
C SER A 40 -5.54 4.78 2.56
N VAL A 41 -5.49 3.61 3.19
CA VAL A 41 -6.58 3.08 4.02
C VAL A 41 -6.17 3.17 5.48
N LEU A 42 -6.81 4.06 6.22
CA LEU A 42 -6.53 4.38 7.62
C LEU A 42 -7.69 3.96 8.52
N GLY A 43 -7.41 3.34 9.65
CA GLY A 43 -8.43 2.88 10.59
C GLY A 43 -7.85 2.06 11.74
N PRO A 44 -8.66 1.72 12.75
CA PRO A 44 -8.21 0.97 13.92
C PRO A 44 -7.72 -0.44 13.56
N SER A 45 -6.94 -1.04 14.44
CA SER A 45 -6.51 -2.43 14.28
C SER A 45 -7.72 -3.37 14.25
N GLY A 46 -7.66 -4.38 13.39
CA GLY A 46 -8.74 -5.37 13.26
C GLY A 46 -9.97 -4.89 12.48
N CYS A 47 -10.00 -3.66 11.93
CA CYS A 47 -11.17 -3.17 11.18
C CYS A 47 -11.29 -3.71 9.75
N GLY A 48 -10.40 -4.62 9.28
CA GLY A 48 -10.51 -5.26 7.97
C GLY A 48 -9.65 -4.67 6.85
N LYS A 49 -8.70 -3.76 7.14
CA LYS A 49 -7.81 -3.14 6.14
C LYS A 49 -7.01 -4.19 5.35
N THR A 50 -6.32 -5.09 6.04
CA THR A 50 -5.59 -6.23 5.43
C THR A 50 -6.52 -7.11 4.60
N THR A 51 -7.74 -7.35 5.08
CA THR A 51 -8.76 -8.12 4.34
C THR A 51 -9.12 -7.43 3.03
N ALA A 52 -9.28 -6.11 3.03
CA ALA A 52 -9.53 -5.35 1.80
C ALA A 52 -8.38 -5.51 0.79
N LEU A 53 -7.11 -5.40 1.23
CA LEU A 53 -5.96 -5.63 0.36
C LEU A 53 -5.92 -7.05 -0.21
N ARG A 54 -6.22 -8.07 0.61
CA ARG A 54 -6.25 -9.48 0.17
C ARG A 54 -7.33 -9.74 -0.87
N LEU A 55 -8.50 -9.12 -0.72
CA LEU A 55 -9.59 -9.19 -1.70
C LEU A 55 -9.20 -8.52 -3.02
N ILE A 56 -8.55 -7.35 -2.97
CA ILE A 56 -8.02 -6.67 -4.16
C ILE A 56 -6.95 -7.53 -4.84
N ALA A 57 -6.07 -8.16 -4.08
CA ALA A 57 -5.03 -9.04 -4.61
C ALA A 57 -5.55 -10.39 -5.14
N GLY A 58 -6.84 -10.71 -4.95
CA GLY A 58 -7.39 -12.02 -5.30
C GLY A 58 -6.92 -13.16 -4.41
N LEU A 59 -6.30 -12.85 -3.26
CA LEU A 59 -5.86 -13.83 -2.25
C LEU A 59 -7.03 -14.36 -1.40
N GLU A 60 -8.14 -13.63 -1.41
CA GLU A 60 -9.40 -14.00 -0.78
C GLU A 60 -10.54 -13.80 -1.78
N ARG A 61 -11.65 -14.53 -1.61
CA ARG A 61 -12.84 -14.34 -2.42
C ARG A 61 -13.87 -13.51 -1.67
N PRO A 62 -14.49 -12.51 -2.30
CA PRO A 62 -15.54 -11.75 -1.66
C PRO A 62 -16.75 -12.62 -1.34
N GLY A 63 -17.33 -12.41 -0.16
CA GLY A 63 -18.62 -13.02 0.22
C GLY A 63 -19.80 -12.29 -0.40
N SER A 64 -19.65 -10.99 -0.70
CA SER A 64 -20.61 -10.15 -1.41
C SER A 64 -19.90 -9.00 -2.12
N GLY A 65 -20.57 -8.37 -3.06
CA GLY A 65 -20.02 -7.27 -3.85
C GLY A 65 -19.06 -7.73 -4.94
N THR A 66 -18.38 -6.78 -5.57
CA THR A 66 -17.50 -7.04 -6.72
C THR A 66 -16.20 -6.25 -6.65
N VAL A 67 -15.14 -6.84 -7.19
CA VAL A 67 -13.88 -6.20 -7.55
C VAL A 67 -13.79 -6.18 -9.07
N THR A 68 -13.75 -5.00 -9.68
CA THR A 68 -13.69 -4.84 -11.14
C THR A 68 -12.47 -4.03 -11.55
N TRP A 69 -11.88 -4.38 -12.70
CA TRP A 69 -10.68 -3.81 -13.26
C TRP A 69 -10.98 -3.16 -14.61
N ALA A 70 -10.35 -2.05 -14.94
CA ALA A 70 -10.54 -1.33 -16.20
C ALA A 70 -10.38 -2.22 -17.44
N GLY A 71 -9.45 -3.17 -17.40
CA GLY A 71 -9.18 -4.11 -18.50
C GLY A 71 -9.99 -5.42 -18.43
N GLY A 72 -10.96 -5.55 -17.52
CA GLY A 72 -11.75 -6.78 -17.31
C GLY A 72 -11.00 -7.88 -16.52
N SER A 73 -9.69 -7.77 -16.34
CA SER A 73 -8.86 -8.67 -15.53
C SER A 73 -7.87 -7.87 -14.68
N ALA A 74 -7.43 -8.47 -13.55
CA ALA A 74 -6.43 -7.86 -12.70
C ALA A 74 -5.14 -7.58 -13.50
N PRO A 75 -4.56 -6.38 -13.39
CA PRO A 75 -3.25 -6.07 -13.98
C PRO A 75 -2.13 -6.77 -13.19
N GLU A 76 -0.87 -6.57 -13.62
CA GLU A 76 0.27 -7.01 -12.81
C GLU A 76 0.26 -6.29 -11.46
N LEU A 77 0.23 -7.07 -10.37
CA LEU A 77 0.15 -6.57 -8.99
C LEU A 77 1.45 -6.83 -8.25
N GLY A 78 1.93 -5.82 -7.52
CA GLY A 78 2.94 -5.99 -6.47
C GLY A 78 2.27 -6.03 -5.10
N PHE A 79 2.71 -6.93 -4.21
CA PHE A 79 2.24 -6.98 -2.83
C PHE A 79 3.41 -6.93 -1.85
N VAL A 80 3.36 -5.97 -0.92
CA VAL A 80 4.30 -5.85 0.20
C VAL A 80 3.52 -6.11 1.48
N PHE A 81 3.89 -7.19 2.18
CA PHE A 81 3.28 -7.58 3.44
C PHE A 81 3.88 -6.80 4.61
N GLN A 82 3.19 -6.75 5.73
CA GLN A 82 3.64 -6.15 6.98
C GLN A 82 4.99 -6.73 7.44
N GLU A 83 5.14 -8.05 7.35
CA GLU A 83 6.44 -8.69 7.46
C GLU A 83 7.07 -8.83 6.06
N PRO A 84 8.38 -8.61 5.90
CA PRO A 84 9.03 -8.67 4.59
C PRO A 84 8.89 -9.99 3.84
N THR A 85 8.58 -11.09 4.53
CA THR A 85 8.34 -12.44 3.97
C THR A 85 9.41 -12.88 2.97
N LEU A 86 10.67 -12.55 3.24
CA LEU A 86 11.80 -12.98 2.41
C LEU A 86 12.09 -14.47 2.65
N MET A 87 12.47 -15.19 1.60
CA MET A 87 12.95 -16.57 1.71
C MET A 87 14.29 -16.58 2.48
N PRO A 88 14.37 -17.16 3.69
CA PRO A 88 15.55 -17.03 4.54
C PRO A 88 16.79 -17.76 3.99
N TRP A 89 16.58 -18.72 3.11
CA TRP A 89 17.64 -19.52 2.45
C TRP A 89 18.12 -18.93 1.11
N ALA A 90 17.53 -17.83 0.65
CA ALA A 90 17.85 -17.18 -0.61
C ALA A 90 18.50 -15.82 -0.37
N THR A 91 19.42 -15.41 -1.23
CA THR A 91 20.03 -14.08 -1.19
C THR A 91 18.98 -13.00 -1.47
N VAL A 92 19.32 -11.73 -1.18
CA VAL A 92 18.48 -10.57 -1.52
C VAL A 92 18.16 -10.57 -3.03
N ALA A 93 19.17 -10.77 -3.87
CA ALA A 93 18.96 -10.81 -5.32
C ALA A 93 18.07 -11.98 -5.77
N ASP A 94 18.16 -13.14 -5.12
CA ASP A 94 17.30 -14.29 -5.43
C ASP A 94 15.88 -14.10 -4.93
N ASN A 95 15.67 -13.39 -3.81
CA ASN A 95 14.36 -12.97 -3.35
C ASN A 95 13.71 -12.02 -4.38
N VAL A 96 14.45 -11.06 -4.92
CA VAL A 96 13.96 -10.14 -5.98
C VAL A 96 13.70 -10.89 -7.29
N TRP A 97 14.49 -11.91 -7.60
CA TRP A 97 14.28 -12.75 -8.78
C TRP A 97 13.04 -13.65 -8.69
N LEU A 98 12.60 -14.02 -7.49
CA LEU A 98 11.51 -15.00 -7.30
C LEU A 98 10.29 -14.75 -8.19
N PRO A 99 9.66 -13.57 -8.22
CA PRO A 99 8.49 -13.33 -9.05
C PRO A 99 8.79 -13.45 -10.54
N LEU A 100 9.96 -13.04 -11.01
CA LEU A 100 10.40 -13.19 -12.40
C LEU A 100 10.64 -14.65 -12.76
N ARG A 101 11.17 -15.45 -11.83
CA ARG A 101 11.34 -16.90 -11.97
C ARG A 101 9.98 -17.60 -12.13
N LEU A 102 8.98 -17.19 -11.37
CA LEU A 102 7.62 -17.74 -11.47
C LEU A 102 6.98 -17.43 -12.83
N GLN A 103 7.39 -16.33 -13.48
CA GLN A 103 7.03 -16.02 -14.87
C GLN A 103 7.91 -16.76 -15.92
N GLY A 104 8.78 -17.69 -15.49
CA GLY A 104 9.64 -18.47 -16.37
C GLY A 104 10.93 -17.77 -16.81
N ARG A 105 11.26 -16.57 -16.27
CA ARG A 105 12.51 -15.88 -16.64
C ARG A 105 13.72 -16.50 -15.95
N THR A 106 14.73 -16.88 -16.75
CA THR A 106 16.01 -17.36 -16.20
C THR A 106 16.73 -16.26 -15.41
N ARG A 107 17.64 -16.66 -14.51
CA ARG A 107 18.43 -15.71 -13.70
C ARG A 107 19.23 -14.75 -14.58
N ALA A 108 19.81 -15.24 -15.68
CA ALA A 108 20.56 -14.43 -16.63
C ALA A 108 19.67 -13.42 -17.37
N ALA A 109 18.49 -13.84 -17.83
CA ALA A 109 17.53 -12.96 -18.50
C ALA A 109 16.92 -11.90 -17.55
N ALA A 110 16.92 -12.16 -16.25
CA ALA A 110 16.39 -11.27 -15.22
C ALA A 110 17.46 -10.34 -14.60
N ALA A 111 18.74 -10.54 -14.88
CA ALA A 111 19.85 -9.88 -14.19
C ALA A 111 19.70 -8.35 -14.17
N THR A 112 19.55 -7.70 -15.30
CA THR A 112 19.38 -6.23 -15.40
C THR A 112 18.16 -5.74 -14.64
N THR A 113 17.04 -6.49 -14.64
CA THR A 113 15.83 -6.13 -13.91
C THR A 113 16.06 -6.19 -12.40
N ILE A 114 16.76 -7.21 -11.93
CA ILE A 114 17.09 -7.40 -10.51
C ILE A 114 18.04 -6.30 -10.06
N ASP A 115 19.09 -6.01 -10.81
CA ASP A 115 20.07 -4.99 -10.48
C ASP A 115 19.41 -3.61 -10.41
N ALA A 116 18.57 -3.27 -11.38
CA ALA A 116 17.79 -2.03 -11.36
C ALA A 116 16.80 -1.95 -10.18
N ALA A 117 16.15 -3.06 -9.80
CA ALA A 117 15.25 -3.07 -8.65
C ALA A 117 16.01 -2.88 -7.33
N LEU A 118 17.19 -3.48 -7.19
CA LEU A 118 18.04 -3.33 -6.02
C LEU A 118 18.66 -1.93 -5.92
N ASP A 119 19.06 -1.36 -7.05
CA ASP A 119 19.61 0.00 -7.12
C ASP A 119 18.58 1.03 -6.62
N ARG A 120 17.34 0.95 -7.11
CA ARG A 120 16.24 1.84 -6.71
C ARG A 120 15.96 1.87 -5.21
N VAL A 121 16.18 0.76 -4.52
CA VAL A 121 15.99 0.67 -3.06
C VAL A 121 17.29 0.79 -2.28
N GLY A 122 18.42 1.08 -2.96
CA GLY A 122 19.74 1.25 -2.34
C GLY A 122 20.30 -0.05 -1.73
N LEU A 123 20.03 -1.20 -2.33
CA LEU A 123 20.48 -2.52 -1.85
C LEU A 123 21.47 -3.23 -2.78
N THR A 124 22.05 -2.55 -3.76
CA THR A 124 23.02 -3.15 -4.71
C THR A 124 24.19 -3.82 -3.97
N ALA A 125 24.76 -3.18 -2.96
CA ALA A 125 25.86 -3.73 -2.16
C ALA A 125 25.46 -4.97 -1.34
N ALA A 126 24.17 -5.11 -1.01
CA ALA A 126 23.61 -6.21 -0.23
C ALA A 126 23.02 -7.34 -1.11
N ALA A 127 23.20 -7.30 -2.43
CA ALA A 127 22.57 -8.25 -3.36
C ALA A 127 22.86 -9.73 -3.02
N LYS A 128 24.04 -10.02 -2.48
CA LYS A 128 24.48 -11.38 -2.12
C LYS A 128 24.21 -11.73 -0.66
N ALA A 129 23.77 -10.79 0.16
CA ALA A 129 23.47 -11.03 1.57
C ALA A 129 22.18 -11.86 1.73
N TYR A 130 22.09 -12.58 2.83
CA TYR A 130 20.91 -13.33 3.24
C TYR A 130 20.02 -12.49 4.17
N PRO A 131 18.71 -12.78 4.28
CA PRO A 131 17.82 -12.00 5.12
C PRO A 131 18.26 -11.84 6.58
N HIS A 132 18.90 -12.83 7.16
CA HIS A 132 19.38 -12.77 8.55
C HIS A 132 20.54 -11.77 8.76
N GLU A 133 21.23 -11.38 7.69
CA GLU A 133 22.33 -10.40 7.71
C GLU A 133 21.84 -8.96 7.55
N LEU A 134 20.52 -8.75 7.31
CA LEU A 134 19.93 -7.46 7.03
C LEU A 134 19.25 -6.83 8.26
N SER A 135 19.31 -5.51 8.36
CA SER A 135 18.43 -4.74 9.26
C SER A 135 16.96 -4.86 8.85
N GLY A 136 16.03 -4.51 9.74
CA GLY A 136 14.59 -4.51 9.45
C GLY A 136 14.23 -3.64 8.24
N GLY A 137 14.82 -2.44 8.16
CA GLY A 137 14.64 -1.54 7.02
C GLY A 137 15.19 -2.11 5.71
N MET A 138 16.33 -2.77 5.73
CA MET A 138 16.89 -3.44 4.55
C MET A 138 16.01 -4.60 4.09
N LYS A 139 15.47 -5.39 5.01
CA LYS A 139 14.49 -6.45 4.68
C LYS A 139 13.25 -5.89 4.00
N MET A 140 12.72 -4.79 4.51
CA MET A 140 11.56 -4.13 3.91
C MET A 140 11.88 -3.57 2.52
N ARG A 141 13.03 -2.92 2.34
CA ARG A 141 13.51 -2.47 1.01
C ARG A 141 13.63 -3.64 0.02
N ALA A 142 14.16 -4.79 0.45
CA ALA A 142 14.23 -6.00 -0.39
C ALA A 142 12.84 -6.53 -0.77
N SER A 143 11.87 -6.48 0.14
CA SER A 143 10.47 -6.84 -0.13
C SER A 143 9.82 -5.88 -1.15
N ILE A 144 10.07 -4.58 -1.04
CA ILE A 144 9.62 -3.58 -2.01
C ILE A 144 10.28 -3.83 -3.38
N ALA A 145 11.61 -4.04 -3.43
CA ALA A 145 12.32 -4.36 -4.68
C ALA A 145 11.74 -5.61 -5.36
N ARG A 146 11.43 -6.65 -4.57
CA ARG A 146 10.78 -7.87 -5.07
C ARG A 146 9.41 -7.58 -5.69
N ALA A 147 8.59 -6.77 -5.05
CA ALA A 147 7.27 -6.40 -5.55
C ALA A 147 7.37 -5.55 -6.84
N LEU A 148 8.36 -4.65 -6.92
CA LEU A 148 8.59 -3.76 -8.06
C LEU A 148 9.29 -4.43 -9.25
N ALA A 149 9.91 -5.60 -9.06
CA ALA A 149 10.63 -6.32 -10.12
C ALA A 149 9.74 -6.69 -11.32
N LEU A 150 8.44 -6.88 -11.08
CA LEU A 150 7.43 -7.16 -12.11
C LEU A 150 6.93 -5.90 -12.84
N ARG A 151 7.36 -4.70 -12.44
CA ARG A 151 6.81 -3.42 -12.91
C ARG A 151 5.28 -3.38 -12.79
N PRO A 152 4.74 -3.52 -11.58
CA PRO A 152 3.31 -3.63 -11.38
C PRO A 152 2.59 -2.34 -11.79
N GLN A 153 1.33 -2.46 -12.23
CA GLN A 153 0.44 -1.32 -12.43
C GLN A 153 -0.21 -0.86 -11.11
N LEU A 154 -0.28 -1.77 -10.14
CA LEU A 154 -0.78 -1.50 -8.78
C LEU A 154 0.13 -2.13 -7.74
N LEU A 155 0.57 -1.32 -6.78
CA LEU A 155 1.31 -1.76 -5.59
C LEU A 155 0.37 -1.76 -4.38
N LEU A 156 0.23 -2.91 -3.74
CA LEU A 156 -0.52 -3.09 -2.49
C LEU A 156 0.47 -3.22 -1.34
N MET A 157 0.26 -2.46 -0.26
CA MET A 157 1.17 -2.45 0.88
C MET A 157 0.39 -2.52 2.20
N ASP A 158 0.70 -3.51 3.02
CA ASP A 158 0.05 -3.74 4.31
C ASP A 158 0.98 -3.35 5.47
N GLU A 159 0.76 -2.18 6.05
CA GLU A 159 1.55 -1.59 7.16
C GLU A 159 3.09 -1.70 6.98
N PRO A 160 3.65 -1.35 5.81
CA PRO A 160 5.03 -1.70 5.44
C PRO A 160 6.09 -1.03 6.32
N PHE A 161 5.74 0.05 7.00
CA PHE A 161 6.70 0.85 7.75
C PHE A 161 6.50 0.77 9.27
N GLY A 162 5.52 -0.01 9.75
CA GLY A 162 5.12 -0.05 11.16
C GLY A 162 6.22 -0.48 12.14
N ALA A 163 7.14 -1.34 11.71
CA ALA A 163 8.23 -1.86 12.53
C ALA A 163 9.55 -1.07 12.40
N LEU A 164 9.56 0.06 11.67
CA LEU A 164 10.77 0.83 11.39
C LEU A 164 10.90 2.04 12.32
N ASP A 165 12.16 2.40 12.63
CA ASP A 165 12.45 3.67 13.28
C ASP A 165 12.07 4.87 12.39
N GLU A 166 11.87 6.03 13.00
CA GLU A 166 11.33 7.22 12.33
C GLU A 166 12.19 7.68 11.13
N LEU A 167 13.52 7.71 11.27
CA LEU A 167 14.40 8.19 10.20
C LEU A 167 14.41 7.22 9.01
N THR A 168 14.45 5.93 9.28
CA THR A 168 14.36 4.89 8.23
C THR A 168 13.01 4.95 7.52
N ARG A 169 11.93 5.16 8.25
CA ARG A 169 10.56 5.29 7.72
C ARG A 169 10.45 6.49 6.79
N GLN A 170 10.94 7.66 7.20
CA GLN A 170 10.89 8.86 6.37
C GLN A 170 11.67 8.69 5.07
N ARG A 171 12.88 8.12 5.11
CA ARG A 171 13.68 7.84 3.92
C ARG A 171 12.96 6.87 2.97
N LEU A 172 12.37 5.80 3.51
CA LEU A 172 11.62 4.84 2.68
C LEU A 172 10.37 5.44 2.04
N ASN A 173 9.69 6.35 2.75
CA ASN A 173 8.56 7.09 2.18
C ASN A 173 9.01 7.98 1.02
N ASP A 174 10.16 8.64 1.14
CA ASP A 174 10.73 9.48 0.08
C ASP A 174 11.15 8.63 -1.13
N ASP A 175 11.87 7.53 -0.87
CA ASP A 175 12.28 6.58 -1.92
C ASP A 175 11.07 6.01 -2.66
N LEU A 176 10.01 5.62 -1.94
CA LEU A 176 8.78 5.07 -2.53
C LEU A 176 8.07 6.08 -3.44
N LEU A 177 7.96 7.33 -3.01
CA LEU A 177 7.37 8.40 -3.84
C LEU A 177 8.21 8.68 -5.09
N ALA A 178 9.55 8.67 -4.98
CA ALA A 178 10.43 8.84 -6.13
C ALA A 178 10.25 7.71 -7.14
N ILE A 179 10.20 6.45 -6.67
CA ILE A 179 9.96 5.27 -7.51
C ILE A 179 8.57 5.32 -8.16
N GLN A 180 7.54 5.73 -7.41
CA GLN A 180 6.19 5.88 -7.94
C GLN A 180 6.13 6.96 -9.03
N ALA A 181 6.78 8.10 -8.83
CA ALA A 181 6.85 9.18 -9.81
C ALA A 181 7.56 8.74 -11.12
N GLU A 182 8.59 7.90 -11.01
CA GLU A 182 9.31 7.33 -12.15
C GLU A 182 8.48 6.29 -12.91
N GLN A 183 7.80 5.38 -12.19
CA GLN A 183 7.16 4.21 -12.79
C GLN A 183 5.67 4.39 -13.07
N GLY A 184 5.00 5.34 -12.41
CA GLY A 184 3.60 5.69 -12.65
C GLY A 184 2.58 4.66 -12.16
N PHE A 185 2.96 3.71 -11.28
CA PHE A 185 2.01 2.74 -10.72
C PHE A 185 1.01 3.40 -9.75
N ALA A 186 -0.19 2.85 -9.68
CA ALA A 186 -1.13 3.16 -8.61
C ALA A 186 -0.74 2.46 -7.32
N MET A 187 -1.12 3.01 -6.17
CA MET A 187 -0.80 2.42 -4.87
C MET A 187 -2.00 2.43 -3.93
N VAL A 188 -2.24 1.31 -3.27
CA VAL A 188 -3.12 1.23 -2.10
C VAL A 188 -2.27 0.76 -0.92
N PHE A 189 -2.16 1.59 0.10
CA PHE A 189 -1.42 1.19 1.27
C PHE A 189 -2.26 1.34 2.54
N VAL A 190 -2.09 0.38 3.43
CA VAL A 190 -2.70 0.34 4.75
C VAL A 190 -1.70 0.84 5.76
N THR A 191 -2.13 1.72 6.64
CA THR A 191 -1.35 2.19 7.78
C THR A 191 -2.25 2.57 8.93
N HIS A 192 -1.68 2.69 10.12
CA HIS A 192 -2.30 3.33 11.29
C HIS A 192 -1.74 4.74 11.55
N SER A 193 -0.79 5.19 10.72
CA SER A 193 -0.15 6.51 10.85
C SER A 193 -0.86 7.57 10.01
N VAL A 194 -1.42 8.57 10.66
CA VAL A 194 -1.98 9.76 10.01
C VAL A 194 -0.90 10.49 9.18
N TYR A 195 0.30 10.60 9.74
CA TYR A 195 1.42 11.27 9.07
C TYR A 195 1.82 10.60 7.77
N GLU A 196 1.94 9.27 7.74
CA GLU A 196 2.20 8.51 6.52
C GLU A 196 1.08 8.69 5.50
N SER A 197 -0.19 8.61 5.95
CA SER A 197 -1.35 8.77 5.08
C SER A 197 -1.34 10.12 4.37
N VAL A 198 -1.11 11.21 5.10
CA VAL A 198 -1.05 12.56 4.53
C VAL A 198 0.20 12.75 3.67
N TYR A 199 1.31 12.13 4.05
CA TYR A 199 2.56 12.27 3.30
C TYR A 199 2.53 11.56 1.95
N LEU A 200 2.03 10.34 1.88
CA LEU A 200 2.10 9.48 0.70
C LEU A 200 0.87 9.61 -0.20
N ALA A 201 -0.33 9.75 0.36
CA ALA A 201 -1.56 9.59 -0.40
C ALA A 201 -2.04 10.85 -1.15
N ASP A 202 -2.84 10.61 -2.18
CA ASP A 202 -3.72 11.59 -2.82
C ASP A 202 -5.07 11.65 -2.12
N ARG A 203 -5.51 10.48 -1.61
CA ARG A 203 -6.75 10.32 -0.85
C ARG A 203 -6.54 9.39 0.32
N VAL A 204 -7.18 9.74 1.45
CA VAL A 204 -7.23 8.92 2.66
C VAL A 204 -8.65 8.39 2.83
N LEU A 205 -8.78 7.08 2.85
CA LEU A 205 -10.03 6.36 3.13
C LEU A 205 -10.04 6.00 4.62
N LEU A 206 -10.99 6.54 5.36
CA LEU A 206 -11.14 6.31 6.79
C LEU A 206 -12.10 5.15 7.03
N MET A 207 -11.59 4.07 7.62
CA MET A 207 -12.40 2.92 8.01
C MET A 207 -12.80 3.02 9.48
N GLY A 208 -14.07 2.73 9.76
CA GLY A 208 -14.59 2.57 11.11
C GLY A 208 -14.16 1.24 11.75
N PRO A 209 -14.53 0.99 13.03
CA PRO A 209 -14.29 -0.28 13.69
C PRO A 209 -15.02 -1.43 12.97
N ALA A 210 -14.65 -2.67 13.32
CA ALA A 210 -15.26 -3.87 12.74
C ALA A 210 -16.80 -3.90 12.90
N PRO A 211 -17.56 -4.30 11.85
CA PRO A 211 -17.10 -4.67 10.52
C PRO A 211 -16.62 -3.46 9.72
N GLY A 212 -15.54 -3.67 8.95
CA GLY A 212 -14.90 -2.61 8.19
C GLY A 212 -15.82 -1.98 7.15
N ARG A 213 -16.11 -0.71 7.33
CA ARG A 213 -16.89 0.13 6.41
C ARG A 213 -16.10 1.41 6.13
N LEU A 214 -16.18 1.90 4.90
CA LEU A 214 -15.73 3.26 4.60
C LEU A 214 -16.65 4.26 5.30
N ARG A 215 -16.08 5.14 6.10
CA ARG A 215 -16.80 6.18 6.84
C ARG A 215 -16.66 7.56 6.23
N GLU A 216 -15.45 7.88 5.81
CA GLU A 216 -15.13 9.18 5.24
C GLU A 216 -13.96 9.04 4.26
N GLU A 217 -13.95 9.88 3.23
CA GLU A 217 -12.86 10.00 2.27
C GLU A 217 -12.35 11.43 2.29
N ILE A 218 -11.03 11.60 2.42
CA ILE A 218 -10.39 12.91 2.47
C ILE A 218 -9.37 13.01 1.32
N ARG A 219 -9.51 14.03 0.49
CA ARG A 219 -8.50 14.38 -0.51
C ARG A 219 -7.38 15.16 0.12
N ILE A 220 -6.15 14.78 -0.18
CA ILE A 220 -4.96 15.46 0.31
C ILE A 220 -4.49 16.48 -0.71
N GLU A 221 -4.40 17.73 -0.31
CA GLU A 221 -3.89 18.80 -1.18
C GLU A 221 -2.37 18.64 -1.35
N ARG A 222 -1.95 18.41 -2.59
CA ARG A 222 -0.52 18.37 -2.94
C ARG A 222 -0.03 19.79 -3.23
N ARG A 223 0.55 20.46 -2.23
CA ARG A 223 1.23 21.75 -2.40
C ARG A 223 2.74 21.54 -2.40
N GLY A 224 3.36 21.57 -3.57
CA GLY A 224 4.80 21.41 -3.74
C GLY A 224 5.29 19.96 -3.76
N LEU A 225 6.61 19.82 -3.84
CA LEU A 225 7.28 18.52 -3.85
C LEU A 225 7.32 17.94 -2.43
N ARG A 226 7.12 16.63 -2.32
CA ARG A 226 7.31 15.90 -1.07
C ARG A 226 8.79 15.91 -0.67
N GLY A 227 9.07 15.90 0.61
CA GLY A 227 10.41 15.96 1.19
C GLY A 227 10.38 16.66 2.54
N GLU A 228 11.54 17.02 3.07
CA GLU A 228 11.67 17.66 4.38
C GLU A 228 10.91 18.99 4.47
N ALA A 229 11.01 19.84 3.43
CA ALA A 229 10.28 21.10 3.36
C ALA A 229 8.76 20.93 3.40
N PHE A 230 8.23 19.84 2.83
CA PHE A 230 6.82 19.52 2.91
C PHE A 230 6.42 19.07 4.32
N ARG A 231 7.23 18.23 4.98
CA ARG A 231 6.97 17.74 6.34
C ARG A 231 6.95 18.87 7.38
N THR A 232 7.73 19.93 7.15
CA THR A 232 7.84 21.08 8.07
C THR A 232 6.86 22.20 7.73
N ALA A 233 6.15 22.12 6.60
CA ALA A 233 5.21 23.14 6.17
C ALA A 233 3.91 23.13 7.02
N ALA A 234 3.38 24.32 7.34
CA ALA A 234 2.18 24.47 8.16
C ALA A 234 0.98 23.69 7.58
N HIS A 235 0.77 23.75 6.26
CA HIS A 235 -0.35 23.05 5.61
C HIS A 235 -0.30 21.52 5.74
N TYR A 236 0.88 20.92 5.86
CA TYR A 236 0.99 19.49 6.16
C TYR A 236 0.47 19.18 7.56
N GLY A 237 0.87 19.98 8.56
CA GLY A 237 0.36 19.86 9.92
C GLY A 237 -1.17 20.04 10.00
N GLU A 238 -1.71 21.03 9.29
CA GLU A 238 -3.15 21.29 9.19
C GLU A 238 -3.90 20.09 8.63
N GLN A 239 -3.40 19.49 7.54
CA GLN A 239 -4.00 18.29 6.95
C GLN A 239 -3.92 17.09 7.90
N CYS A 240 -2.78 16.89 8.60
CA CYS A 240 -2.65 15.83 9.60
C CYS A 240 -3.69 16.00 10.75
N VAL A 241 -3.91 17.23 11.21
CA VAL A 241 -4.95 17.54 12.21
C VAL A 241 -6.34 17.25 11.67
N ALA A 242 -6.63 17.64 10.42
CA ALA A 242 -7.92 17.38 9.78
C ALA A 242 -8.21 15.89 9.66
N VAL A 243 -7.25 15.11 9.15
CA VAL A 243 -7.35 13.63 9.03
C VAL A 243 -7.48 12.97 10.41
N SER A 244 -6.73 13.45 11.42
CA SER A 244 -6.81 12.93 12.79
C SER A 244 -8.20 13.16 13.42
N ARG A 245 -8.78 14.34 13.22
CA ARG A 245 -10.14 14.64 13.69
C ARG A 245 -11.19 13.77 12.99
N ALA A 246 -11.08 13.60 11.68
CA ALA A 246 -11.96 12.75 10.90
C ALA A 246 -11.85 11.27 11.32
N LEU A 247 -10.62 10.78 11.58
CA LEU A 247 -10.40 9.43 12.08
C LEU A 247 -11.09 9.21 13.44
N ARG A 248 -11.01 10.17 14.36
CA ARG A 248 -11.74 10.09 15.64
C ARG A 248 -13.25 9.99 15.41
N ARG A 249 -13.84 10.84 14.57
CA ARG A 249 -15.27 10.73 14.22
C ARG A 249 -15.62 9.38 13.62
N ALA A 250 -14.77 8.85 12.71
CA ALA A 250 -15.00 7.57 12.07
C ALA A 250 -14.98 6.38 13.06
N VAL A 251 -14.20 6.50 14.13
CA VAL A 251 -14.10 5.49 15.21
C VAL A 251 -15.18 5.69 16.26
N GLU A 252 -15.44 6.92 16.70
CA GLU A 252 -16.37 7.26 17.78
C GLU A 252 -17.84 7.35 17.31
N GLY A 253 -18.07 7.63 16.03
CA GLY A 253 -19.42 7.74 15.43
C GLY A 253 -20.27 6.46 15.47
N VAL A 254 -19.81 5.41 16.14
CA VAL A 254 -20.57 4.23 16.55
C VAL A 254 -21.14 4.37 17.96
N ALA A 255 -20.77 5.42 18.71
CA ALA A 255 -21.05 5.55 20.14
C ALA A 255 -22.07 6.63 20.52
N VAL A 256 -22.74 7.28 19.57
CA VAL A 256 -23.78 8.27 19.90
C VAL A 256 -25.11 7.85 19.30
N GLY A 257 -25.74 6.85 19.94
CA GLY A 257 -27.19 6.80 19.98
C GLY A 257 -27.65 7.93 20.90
N PRO A 258 -28.74 8.65 20.61
CA PRO A 258 -29.28 9.66 21.51
C PRO A 258 -29.79 8.99 22.78
N ASP A 259 -29.42 9.53 23.93
CA ASP A 259 -30.19 9.35 25.18
C ASP A 259 -31.61 9.88 25.03
#